data_61be1fd2b7c35130ad2af0521a0aaf3b
#
_entry.id   61be1fd2b7c35130ad2af0521a0aaf3b
#
_cell.length_a   1.000
_cell.length_b   1.000
_cell.length_c   1.000
_cell.angle_alpha   90.00
_cell.angle_beta   90.00
_cell.angle_gamma   90.00
#
_symmetry.space_group_name_H-M   'P 1'
#
loop_
_entity.id
_entity.type
_entity.pdbx_description
1 polymer ?
#
loop_
_entity_poly.entity_id
_entity_poly.type
_entity_poly.pdbx_seq_one_letter_code
_entity_poly.pdbx_strand_id
1 'polypeptide(L)'
;MSAKLINGKEIAARVRQQVAAGVEARKQKGLRAPGLAVVLVGNDAASQVYVGKKREACEEAGIMSLSYDLPADTSQEALEALIDELNENPAVDGILVQLPLPDHLDADPILVKIRPDKDVDGFHPYNIGRLMQRKPTLRPCTPAGVITLLDSIETPYKGQHAVIVGASNIVGRPMSMELLLKGATTTVCHRFTDNLEKFVGEADILIAAVGKPGIIRGEWIKPGATVIDVGINRQEDGKLCGDVDFEAAAERAAYITPVPGGVGPMTIATLLENTLYAANELHADQ
;
A
#
# COMPACT_ATOMS: atom_id res chain seq x y z
N MET A 1 -13.95 -7.18 -26.38
CA MET A 1 -13.57 -8.27 -25.44
C MET A 1 -13.49 -7.63 -24.07
N SER A 2 -14.10 -8.21 -23.06
CA SER A 2 -14.01 -7.66 -21.68
C SER A 2 -12.60 -7.84 -21.13
N ALA A 3 -12.11 -6.88 -20.35
CA ALA A 3 -10.80 -6.92 -19.71
C ALA A 3 -10.62 -8.18 -18.85
N LYS A 4 -9.39 -8.68 -18.78
CA LYS A 4 -9.03 -9.72 -17.81
C LYS A 4 -8.90 -9.09 -16.42
N LEU A 5 -9.50 -9.73 -15.42
CA LEU A 5 -9.43 -9.25 -14.04
C LEU A 5 -8.07 -9.60 -13.41
N ILE A 6 -7.47 -8.62 -12.75
CA ILE A 6 -6.29 -8.85 -11.90
C ILE A 6 -6.80 -9.20 -10.51
N ASN A 7 -6.79 -10.48 -10.16
CA ASN A 7 -7.32 -10.99 -8.89
C ASN A 7 -6.35 -10.73 -7.72
N GLY A 8 -6.46 -9.55 -7.11
CA GLY A 8 -5.59 -9.17 -6.01
C GLY A 8 -5.75 -10.03 -4.76
N LYS A 9 -6.92 -10.61 -4.51
CA LYS A 9 -7.12 -11.54 -3.38
C LYS A 9 -6.26 -12.79 -3.53
N GLU A 10 -6.24 -13.38 -4.72
CA GLU A 10 -5.45 -14.58 -4.99
C GLU A 10 -3.95 -14.30 -4.93
N ILE A 11 -3.52 -13.19 -5.53
CA ILE A 11 -2.12 -12.78 -5.54
C ILE A 11 -1.64 -12.49 -4.11
N ALA A 12 -2.43 -11.74 -3.32
CA ALA A 12 -2.13 -11.46 -1.92
C ALA A 12 -2.07 -12.74 -1.07
N ALA A 13 -2.94 -13.73 -1.33
CA ALA A 13 -2.89 -15.01 -0.62
C ALA A 13 -1.57 -15.75 -0.88
N ARG A 14 -1.08 -15.76 -2.14
CA ARG A 14 0.24 -16.33 -2.48
C ARG A 14 1.38 -15.63 -1.76
N VAL A 15 1.35 -14.29 -1.72
CA VAL A 15 2.36 -13.50 -1.00
C VAL A 15 2.33 -13.82 0.49
N ARG A 16 1.16 -13.85 1.14
CA ARG A 16 1.05 -14.24 2.55
C ARG A 16 1.57 -15.65 2.83
N GLN A 17 1.33 -16.61 1.93
CA GLN A 17 1.90 -17.96 2.04
C GLN A 17 3.42 -17.94 1.98
N GLN A 18 4.02 -17.14 1.09
CA GLN A 18 5.48 -16.98 1.02
C GLN A 18 6.04 -16.34 2.29
N VAL A 19 5.36 -15.34 2.85
CA VAL A 19 5.72 -14.73 4.14
C VAL A 19 5.65 -15.78 5.25
N ALA A 20 4.58 -16.54 5.35
CA ALA A 20 4.43 -17.60 6.36
C ALA A 20 5.55 -18.65 6.27
N ALA A 21 5.91 -19.07 5.06
CA ALA A 21 7.05 -19.97 4.82
C ALA A 21 8.39 -19.34 5.26
N GLY A 22 8.58 -18.04 5.01
CA GLY A 22 9.76 -17.29 5.46
C GLY A 22 9.84 -17.17 6.99
N VAL A 23 8.71 -16.94 7.65
CA VAL A 23 8.62 -16.92 9.12
C VAL A 23 8.96 -18.29 9.72
N GLU A 24 8.43 -19.34 9.14
CA GLU A 24 8.73 -20.71 9.58
C GLU A 24 10.21 -21.07 9.39
N ALA A 25 10.79 -20.72 8.24
CA ALA A 25 12.22 -20.91 7.99
C ALA A 25 13.11 -20.14 9.00
N ARG A 26 12.66 -18.96 9.46
CA ARG A 26 13.31 -18.17 10.50
C ARG A 26 13.26 -18.90 11.85
N LYS A 27 12.09 -19.43 12.24
CA LYS A 27 11.92 -20.22 13.47
C LYS A 27 12.77 -21.49 13.48
N GLN A 28 12.88 -22.18 12.35
CA GLN A 28 13.74 -23.38 12.22
C GLN A 28 15.23 -23.08 12.42
N LYS A 29 15.65 -21.83 12.21
CA LYS A 29 17.01 -21.35 12.52
C LYS A 29 17.17 -20.94 13.99
N GLY A 30 16.14 -21.11 14.83
CA GLY A 30 16.16 -20.71 16.24
C GLY A 30 15.97 -19.20 16.47
N LEU A 31 15.57 -18.46 15.43
CA LEU A 31 15.30 -17.02 15.54
C LEU A 31 13.85 -16.77 15.98
N ARG A 32 13.62 -15.66 16.68
CA ARG A 32 12.26 -15.24 17.07
C ARG A 32 11.37 -14.95 15.85
N ALA A 33 10.06 -15.04 16.01
CA ALA A 33 9.13 -14.56 15.00
C ALA A 33 9.30 -13.03 14.78
N PRO A 34 9.07 -12.53 13.56
CA PRO A 34 9.00 -11.09 13.32
C PRO A 34 7.89 -10.44 14.18
N GLY A 35 8.13 -9.23 14.68
CA GLY A 35 7.18 -8.47 15.49
C GLY A 35 6.65 -7.24 14.75
N LEU A 36 5.33 -7.09 14.67
CA LEU A 36 4.65 -5.91 14.13
C LEU A 36 3.83 -5.22 15.22
N ALA A 37 4.21 -4.00 15.57
CA ALA A 37 3.40 -3.13 16.40
C ALA A 37 2.36 -2.40 15.56
N VAL A 38 1.09 -2.56 15.91
CA VAL A 38 -0.05 -1.91 15.23
C VAL A 38 -0.70 -0.94 16.20
N VAL A 39 -0.57 0.35 15.92
CA VAL A 39 -1.11 1.44 16.73
C VAL A 39 -2.37 1.98 16.08
N LEU A 40 -3.48 1.97 16.81
CA LEU A 40 -4.77 2.55 16.42
C LEU A 40 -5.14 3.61 17.47
N VAL A 41 -5.47 4.83 17.03
CA VAL A 41 -5.95 5.90 17.90
C VAL A 41 -7.40 6.21 17.57
N GLY A 42 -8.27 6.11 18.59
CA GLY A 42 -9.69 6.40 18.45
C GLY A 42 -10.51 5.22 17.89
N ASN A 43 -11.73 5.56 17.47
CA ASN A 43 -12.78 4.57 17.20
C ASN A 43 -13.34 4.66 15.75
N ASP A 44 -12.53 5.11 14.78
CA ASP A 44 -12.96 5.13 13.39
C ASP A 44 -13.28 3.70 12.89
N ALA A 45 -14.51 3.48 12.48
CA ALA A 45 -15.02 2.15 12.13
C ALA A 45 -14.26 1.53 10.93
N ALA A 46 -13.83 2.36 9.96
CA ALA A 46 -13.09 1.87 8.81
C ALA A 46 -11.68 1.43 9.23
N SER A 47 -11.02 2.23 10.07
CA SER A 47 -9.70 1.91 10.64
C SER A 47 -9.73 0.63 11.47
N GLN A 48 -10.76 0.43 12.30
CA GLN A 48 -10.94 -0.79 13.09
C GLN A 48 -11.03 -2.04 12.21
N VAL A 49 -11.81 -1.99 11.12
CA VAL A 49 -11.93 -3.11 10.17
C VAL A 49 -10.59 -3.41 9.49
N TYR A 50 -9.84 -2.37 9.09
CA TYR A 50 -8.55 -2.54 8.45
C TYR A 50 -7.50 -3.11 9.41
N VAL A 51 -7.44 -2.60 10.64
CA VAL A 51 -6.55 -3.10 11.70
C VAL A 51 -6.89 -4.55 12.05
N GLY A 52 -8.17 -4.89 12.17
CA GLY A 52 -8.61 -6.28 12.37
C GLY A 52 -8.03 -7.23 11.32
N LYS A 53 -8.19 -6.89 10.03
CA LYS A 53 -7.65 -7.70 8.93
C LYS A 53 -6.12 -7.79 8.94
N LYS A 54 -5.39 -6.74 9.36
CA LYS A 54 -3.94 -6.76 9.49
C LYS A 54 -3.51 -7.72 10.60
N ARG A 55 -4.20 -7.70 11.76
CA ARG A 55 -3.94 -8.61 12.89
C ARG A 55 -4.20 -10.06 12.52
N GLU A 56 -5.33 -10.35 11.89
CA GLU A 56 -5.65 -11.70 11.37
C GLU A 56 -4.57 -12.19 10.40
N ALA A 57 -4.14 -11.33 9.47
CA ALA A 57 -3.09 -11.69 8.51
C ALA A 57 -1.72 -11.93 9.18
N CYS A 58 -1.38 -11.20 10.25
CA CYS A 58 -0.18 -11.45 11.06
C CYS A 58 -0.26 -12.83 11.72
N GLU A 59 -1.40 -13.16 12.34
CA GLU A 59 -1.61 -14.46 12.98
C GLU A 59 -1.48 -15.61 11.98
N GLU A 60 -2.15 -15.51 10.82
CA GLU A 60 -2.05 -16.49 9.74
C GLU A 60 -0.61 -16.69 9.25
N ALA A 61 0.17 -15.61 9.17
CA ALA A 61 1.56 -15.65 8.71
C ALA A 61 2.57 -16.02 9.82
N GLY A 62 2.13 -16.14 11.07
CA GLY A 62 2.98 -16.42 12.23
C GLY A 62 3.87 -15.25 12.67
N ILE A 63 3.51 -14.02 12.29
CA ILE A 63 4.11 -12.77 12.75
C ILE A 63 3.48 -12.40 14.10
N MET A 64 4.29 -11.99 15.07
CA MET A 64 3.83 -11.52 16.37
C MET A 64 3.18 -10.14 16.22
N SER A 65 1.88 -10.05 16.41
CA SER A 65 1.13 -8.78 16.38
C SER A 65 1.03 -8.17 17.78
N LEU A 66 1.64 -7.00 17.96
CA LEU A 66 1.59 -6.20 19.19
C LEU A 66 0.56 -5.07 18.96
N SER A 67 -0.55 -5.12 19.67
CA SER A 67 -1.68 -4.20 19.45
C SER A 67 -1.72 -3.10 20.48
N TYR A 68 -1.79 -1.86 20.03
CA TYR A 68 -1.90 -0.66 20.84
C TYR A 68 -3.14 0.13 20.42
N ASP A 69 -4.27 -0.14 21.12
CA ASP A 69 -5.53 0.55 20.88
C ASP A 69 -5.64 1.72 21.90
N LEU A 70 -5.41 2.93 21.39
CA LEU A 70 -5.34 4.14 22.19
C LEU A 70 -6.68 4.89 22.16
N PRO A 71 -7.05 5.55 23.29
CA PRO A 71 -8.24 6.42 23.34
C PRO A 71 -8.21 7.53 22.30
N ALA A 72 -9.39 8.02 21.89
CA ALA A 72 -9.51 9.07 20.89
C ALA A 72 -8.95 10.43 21.36
N ASP A 73 -8.81 10.63 22.66
CA ASP A 73 -8.24 11.83 23.29
C ASP A 73 -6.75 11.70 23.65
N THR A 74 -6.08 10.67 23.14
CA THR A 74 -4.63 10.50 23.30
C THR A 74 -3.90 11.75 22.79
N SER A 75 -2.99 12.30 23.60
CA SER A 75 -2.23 13.48 23.21
C SER A 75 -1.11 13.15 22.22
N GLN A 76 -0.62 14.17 21.51
CA GLN A 76 0.52 14.07 20.59
C GLN A 76 1.74 13.50 21.32
N GLU A 77 2.07 14.04 22.51
CA GLU A 77 3.22 13.64 23.31
C GLU A 77 3.12 12.18 23.78
N ALA A 78 1.92 11.72 24.15
CA ALA A 78 1.70 10.34 24.57
C ALA A 78 1.91 9.35 23.42
N LEU A 79 1.41 9.70 22.23
CA LEU A 79 1.61 8.89 21.03
C LEU A 79 3.10 8.88 20.62
N GLU A 80 3.77 10.02 20.66
CA GLU A 80 5.20 10.12 20.38
C GLU A 80 6.06 9.31 21.37
N ALA A 81 5.72 9.34 22.67
CA ALA A 81 6.41 8.54 23.67
C ALA A 81 6.25 7.03 23.42
N LEU A 82 5.06 6.58 22.99
CA LEU A 82 4.85 5.20 22.59
C LEU A 82 5.72 4.83 21.37
N ILE A 83 5.83 5.70 20.38
CA ILE A 83 6.70 5.43 19.22
C ILE A 83 8.17 5.32 19.65
N ASP A 84 8.64 6.16 20.58
CA ASP A 84 10.00 6.05 21.13
C ASP A 84 10.22 4.69 21.81
N GLU A 85 9.26 4.23 22.62
CA GLU A 85 9.32 2.91 23.26
C GLU A 85 9.37 1.78 22.21
N LEU A 86 8.53 1.84 21.20
CA LEU A 86 8.48 0.84 20.12
C LEU A 86 9.76 0.85 19.27
N ASN A 87 10.35 2.01 19.04
CA ASN A 87 11.61 2.14 18.33
C ASN A 87 12.75 1.39 19.05
N GLU A 88 12.79 1.45 20.39
CA GLU A 88 13.83 0.80 21.19
C GLU A 88 13.50 -0.67 21.52
N ASN A 89 12.28 -1.14 21.30
CA ASN A 89 11.88 -2.49 21.61
C ASN A 89 12.48 -3.50 20.60
N PRO A 90 13.39 -4.42 21.02
CA PRO A 90 14.02 -5.40 20.13
C PRO A 90 13.05 -6.49 19.65
N ALA A 91 11.87 -6.62 20.25
CA ALA A 91 10.85 -7.55 19.79
C ALA A 91 10.00 -6.98 18.63
N VAL A 92 10.16 -5.67 18.30
CA VAL A 92 9.42 -4.97 17.26
C VAL A 92 10.30 -4.78 16.04
N ASP A 93 9.95 -5.40 14.92
CA ASP A 93 10.61 -5.23 13.63
C ASP A 93 9.91 -4.21 12.74
N GLY A 94 8.63 -3.99 12.97
CA GLY A 94 7.83 -3.03 12.23
C GLY A 94 6.87 -2.26 13.13
N ILE A 95 6.67 -0.99 12.82
CA ILE A 95 5.69 -0.12 13.46
C ILE A 95 4.72 0.39 12.40
N LEU A 96 3.44 0.21 12.68
CA LEU A 96 2.35 0.71 11.86
C LEU A 96 1.48 1.64 12.70
N VAL A 97 1.36 2.89 12.31
CA VAL A 97 0.36 3.82 12.85
C VAL A 97 -0.79 3.93 11.86
N GLN A 98 -1.96 3.45 12.25
CA GLN A 98 -3.12 3.44 11.37
C GLN A 98 -3.65 4.85 11.12
N LEU A 99 -3.66 5.26 9.85
CA LEU A 99 -4.27 6.51 9.40
C LEU A 99 -5.75 6.31 8.99
N PRO A 100 -6.59 7.35 9.09
CA PRO A 100 -6.28 8.69 9.63
C PRO A 100 -6.19 8.70 11.17
N LEU A 101 -5.42 9.64 11.70
CA LEU A 101 -5.43 9.99 13.12
C LEU A 101 -6.59 10.95 13.43
N PRO A 102 -7.04 11.07 14.71
CA PRO A 102 -7.92 12.13 15.15
C PRO A 102 -7.39 13.53 14.79
N ASP A 103 -8.28 14.49 14.47
CA ASP A 103 -7.95 15.81 13.92
C ASP A 103 -6.99 16.66 14.79
N HIS A 104 -6.90 16.39 16.09
CA HIS A 104 -6.01 17.12 16.99
C HIS A 104 -4.55 16.59 16.99
N LEU A 105 -4.30 15.48 16.28
CA LEU A 105 -2.97 14.89 16.13
C LEU A 105 -2.40 15.23 14.75
N ASP A 106 -1.13 15.62 14.73
CA ASP A 106 -0.38 15.78 13.49
C ASP A 106 0.31 14.47 13.11
N ALA A 107 -0.08 13.90 11.98
CA ALA A 107 0.47 12.63 11.51
C ALA A 107 1.93 12.75 11.03
N ASP A 108 2.34 13.88 10.48
CA ASP A 108 3.66 14.04 9.86
C ASP A 108 4.80 13.85 10.89
N PRO A 109 4.81 14.50 12.07
CA PRO A 109 5.82 14.25 13.09
C PRO A 109 5.82 12.80 13.59
N ILE A 110 4.64 12.18 13.74
CA ILE A 110 4.51 10.80 14.19
C ILE A 110 5.18 9.84 13.20
N LEU A 111 4.89 9.98 11.91
CA LEU A 111 5.45 9.10 10.87
C LEU A 111 6.98 9.28 10.74
N VAL A 112 7.49 10.51 10.89
CA VAL A 112 8.93 10.79 10.84
C VAL A 112 9.64 10.30 12.10
N LYS A 113 8.94 10.16 13.22
CA LYS A 113 9.50 9.67 14.48
C LYS A 113 9.75 8.15 14.50
N ILE A 114 9.03 7.40 13.66
CA ILE A 114 9.29 5.96 13.47
C ILE A 114 10.69 5.79 12.89
N ARG A 115 11.51 4.90 13.46
CA ARG A 115 12.82 4.58 12.88
C ARG A 115 12.66 4.08 11.44
N PRO A 116 13.49 4.55 10.48
CA PRO A 116 13.36 4.14 9.07
C PRO A 116 13.43 2.64 8.83
N ASP A 117 14.17 1.91 9.67
CA ASP A 117 14.31 0.45 9.62
C ASP A 117 13.11 -0.30 10.22
N LYS A 118 12.20 0.40 10.91
CA LYS A 118 10.94 -0.12 11.45
C LYS A 118 9.70 0.47 10.76
N ASP A 119 9.86 1.38 9.81
CA ASP A 119 8.79 1.98 9.01
C ASP A 119 8.30 1.00 7.94
N VAL A 120 7.54 -0.01 8.34
CA VAL A 120 7.07 -1.08 7.44
C VAL A 120 5.92 -0.65 6.52
N ASP A 121 5.28 0.49 6.75
CA ASP A 121 4.37 1.13 5.79
C ASP A 121 5.14 1.84 4.65
N GLY A 122 6.42 2.19 4.88
CA GLY A 122 7.33 2.75 3.90
C GLY A 122 7.12 4.24 3.62
N PHE A 123 6.54 5.00 4.57
CA PHE A 123 6.21 6.43 4.39
C PHE A 123 7.30 7.39 4.89
N HIS A 124 8.26 6.89 5.68
CA HIS A 124 9.33 7.71 6.22
C HIS A 124 10.13 8.37 5.09
N PRO A 125 10.45 9.68 5.19
CA PRO A 125 11.20 10.41 4.15
C PRO A 125 12.51 9.74 3.74
N TYR A 126 13.19 9.06 4.66
CA TYR A 126 14.38 8.28 4.36
C TYR A 126 14.09 7.14 3.37
N ASN A 127 13.04 6.35 3.59
CA ASN A 127 12.66 5.24 2.73
C ASN A 127 12.18 5.73 1.35
N ILE A 128 11.40 6.80 1.31
CA ILE A 128 11.00 7.46 0.06
C ILE A 128 12.23 8.00 -0.69
N GLY A 129 13.18 8.63 0.00
CA GLY A 129 14.44 9.10 -0.59
C GLY A 129 15.27 7.97 -1.19
N ARG A 130 15.34 6.82 -0.50
CA ARG A 130 16.02 5.62 -1.01
C ARG A 130 15.34 5.05 -2.25
N LEU A 131 14.00 5.00 -2.26
CA LEU A 131 13.22 4.60 -3.43
C LEU A 131 13.56 5.50 -4.64
N MET A 132 13.56 6.81 -4.45
CA MET A 132 13.89 7.77 -5.49
C MET A 132 15.34 7.63 -5.99
N GLN A 133 16.28 7.24 -5.12
CA GLN A 133 17.68 7.00 -5.46
C GLN A 133 17.95 5.61 -6.05
N ARG A 134 16.92 4.81 -6.33
CA ARG A 134 17.02 3.44 -6.87
C ARG A 134 17.72 2.45 -5.90
N LYS A 135 17.60 2.70 -4.60
CA LYS A 135 18.16 1.87 -3.52
C LYS A 135 17.09 1.58 -2.45
N PRO A 136 15.89 1.10 -2.84
CA PRO A 136 14.82 0.88 -1.88
C PRO A 136 15.22 -0.15 -0.83
N THR A 137 14.73 0.08 0.39
CA THR A 137 14.72 -0.87 1.50
C THR A 137 13.28 -1.23 1.81
N LEU A 138 12.66 -0.59 2.82
CA LEU A 138 11.23 -0.69 3.03
C LEU A 138 10.50 0.19 2.02
N ARG A 139 9.55 -0.40 1.31
CA ARG A 139 8.83 0.26 0.21
C ARG A 139 7.40 0.57 0.63
N PRO A 140 6.80 1.69 0.18
CA PRO A 140 5.40 1.98 0.45
C PRO A 140 4.50 0.80 0.06
N CYS A 141 3.69 0.33 1.02
CA CYS A 141 2.97 -0.95 0.88
C CYS A 141 2.05 -0.99 -0.34
N THR A 142 1.23 0.04 -0.56
CA THR A 142 0.29 0.08 -1.67
C THR A 142 1.01 0.16 -3.02
N PRO A 143 1.96 1.08 -3.26
CA PRO A 143 2.75 1.11 -4.50
C PRO A 143 3.50 -0.19 -4.80
N ALA A 144 4.18 -0.77 -3.81
CA ALA A 144 4.88 -2.04 -3.99
C ALA A 144 3.91 -3.19 -4.29
N GLY A 145 2.76 -3.23 -3.61
CA GLY A 145 1.70 -4.19 -3.90
C GLY A 145 1.13 -4.06 -5.31
N VAL A 146 0.99 -2.83 -5.84
CA VAL A 146 0.60 -2.59 -7.24
C VAL A 146 1.66 -3.15 -8.20
N ILE A 147 2.93 -2.97 -7.93
CA ILE A 147 4.00 -3.58 -8.74
C ILE A 147 3.87 -5.11 -8.75
N THR A 148 3.59 -5.74 -7.61
CA THR A 148 3.37 -7.19 -7.53
C THR A 148 2.17 -7.64 -8.38
N LEU A 149 1.08 -6.85 -8.41
CA LEU A 149 -0.06 -7.10 -9.29
C LEU A 149 0.34 -7.02 -10.78
N LEU A 150 1.06 -5.98 -11.17
CA LEU A 150 1.52 -5.78 -12.53
C LEU A 150 2.53 -6.85 -12.97
N ASP A 151 3.43 -7.24 -12.09
CA ASP A 151 4.40 -8.33 -12.34
C ASP A 151 3.69 -9.68 -12.54
N SER A 152 2.58 -9.92 -11.83
CA SER A 152 1.80 -11.18 -11.93
C SER A 152 1.12 -11.40 -13.29
N ILE A 153 0.97 -10.34 -14.06
CA ILE A 153 0.43 -10.37 -15.44
C ILE A 153 1.51 -10.08 -16.48
N GLU A 154 2.78 -10.15 -16.08
CA GLU A 154 3.94 -9.95 -16.94
C GLU A 154 3.91 -8.61 -17.71
N THR A 155 3.51 -7.52 -17.01
CA THR A 155 3.39 -6.20 -17.63
C THR A 155 4.72 -5.76 -18.26
N PRO A 156 4.75 -5.39 -19.53
CA PRO A 156 5.93 -4.85 -20.17
C PRO A 156 6.12 -3.37 -19.77
N TYR A 157 7.00 -3.07 -18.81
CA TYR A 157 7.17 -1.69 -18.33
C TYR A 157 7.98 -0.81 -19.28
N LYS A 158 9.02 -1.39 -19.93
CA LYS A 158 9.94 -0.65 -20.78
C LYS A 158 9.23 -0.14 -22.02
N GLY A 159 9.32 1.17 -22.27
CA GLY A 159 8.65 1.81 -23.40
C GLY A 159 7.17 2.12 -23.17
N GLN A 160 6.60 1.74 -22.02
CA GLN A 160 5.21 2.05 -21.67
C GLN A 160 5.08 3.42 -21.02
N HIS A 161 3.98 4.09 -21.29
CA HIS A 161 3.56 5.32 -20.62
C HIS A 161 2.65 4.97 -19.44
N ALA A 162 3.10 5.22 -18.24
CA ALA A 162 2.33 5.03 -17.01
C ALA A 162 1.79 6.38 -16.53
N VAL A 163 0.48 6.48 -16.42
CA VAL A 163 -0.19 7.68 -15.89
C VAL A 163 -0.76 7.37 -14.52
N ILE A 164 -0.37 8.18 -13.55
CA ILE A 164 -0.83 8.09 -12.16
C ILE A 164 -1.76 9.26 -11.89
N VAL A 165 -3.02 8.99 -11.63
CA VAL A 165 -4.01 10.00 -11.26
C VAL A 165 -4.17 10.01 -9.75
N GLY A 166 -3.63 11.06 -9.13
CA GLY A 166 -3.47 11.21 -7.69
C GLY A 166 -2.00 11.45 -7.32
N ALA A 167 -1.72 12.40 -6.42
CA ALA A 167 -0.36 12.81 -6.07
C ALA A 167 -0.14 12.86 -4.55
N SER A 168 -0.78 11.93 -3.81
CA SER A 168 -0.57 11.78 -2.37
C SER A 168 0.85 11.33 -2.05
N ASN A 169 1.32 11.64 -0.84
CA ASN A 169 2.64 11.19 -0.36
C ASN A 169 2.69 9.68 -0.14
N ILE A 170 1.54 9.06 0.14
CA ILE A 170 1.46 7.64 0.50
C ILE A 170 1.22 6.71 -0.69
N VAL A 171 0.69 7.20 -1.82
CA VAL A 171 0.41 6.38 -3.01
C VAL A 171 0.95 7.02 -4.29
N GLY A 172 0.42 8.14 -4.73
CA GLY A 172 0.65 8.63 -6.10
C GLY A 172 2.11 8.96 -6.40
N ARG A 173 2.77 9.70 -5.50
CA ARG A 173 4.20 10.05 -5.65
C ARG A 173 5.10 8.82 -5.60
N PRO A 174 5.04 7.95 -4.58
CA PRO A 174 5.87 6.76 -4.57
C PRO A 174 5.52 5.79 -5.70
N MET A 175 4.27 5.69 -6.13
CA MET A 175 3.88 4.86 -7.28
C MET A 175 4.60 5.28 -8.56
N SER A 176 4.77 6.59 -8.80
CA SER A 176 5.51 7.06 -9.95
C SER A 176 6.97 6.64 -9.92
N MET A 177 7.59 6.61 -8.73
CA MET A 177 8.98 6.16 -8.56
C MET A 177 9.10 4.64 -8.76
N GLU A 178 8.15 3.86 -8.27
CA GLU A 178 8.10 2.42 -8.48
C GLU A 178 8.04 2.05 -9.98
N LEU A 179 7.15 2.70 -10.73
CA LEU A 179 7.00 2.48 -12.16
C LEU A 179 8.23 2.97 -12.95
N LEU A 180 8.83 4.10 -12.52
CA LEU A 180 10.07 4.61 -13.10
C LEU A 180 11.24 3.63 -12.90
N LEU A 181 11.34 3.00 -11.71
CA LEU A 181 12.31 1.96 -11.43
C LEU A 181 12.17 0.75 -12.35
N LYS A 182 10.94 0.38 -12.70
CA LYS A 182 10.64 -0.71 -13.65
C LYS A 182 10.94 -0.32 -15.11
N GLY A 183 11.18 0.95 -15.39
CA GLY A 183 11.54 1.45 -16.73
C GLY A 183 10.37 2.02 -17.53
N ALA A 184 9.23 2.29 -16.91
CA ALA A 184 8.15 3.03 -17.55
C ALA A 184 8.44 4.54 -17.59
N THR A 185 7.88 5.25 -18.58
CA THR A 185 7.77 6.71 -18.55
C THR A 185 6.58 7.10 -17.71
N THR A 186 6.75 7.97 -16.71
CA THR A 186 5.69 8.29 -15.76
C THR A 186 5.16 9.71 -15.88
N THR A 187 3.84 9.86 -15.82
CA THR A 187 3.16 11.15 -15.68
C THR A 187 2.28 11.11 -14.44
N VAL A 188 2.39 12.14 -13.58
CA VAL A 188 1.55 12.27 -12.39
C VAL A 188 0.55 13.40 -12.58
N CYS A 189 -0.74 13.07 -12.51
CA CYS A 189 -1.85 14.01 -12.57
C CYS A 189 -2.37 14.29 -11.16
N HIS A 190 -2.82 15.53 -10.93
CA HIS A 190 -3.33 16.00 -9.65
C HIS A 190 -4.51 16.97 -9.84
N ARG A 191 -5.06 17.51 -8.76
CA ARG A 191 -6.25 18.37 -8.79
C ARG A 191 -6.13 19.64 -9.66
N PHE A 192 -4.92 20.04 -10.05
CA PHE A 192 -4.66 21.19 -10.91
C PHE A 192 -4.29 20.78 -12.35
N THR A 193 -4.42 19.51 -12.69
CA THR A 193 -4.13 19.03 -14.05
C THR A 193 -5.31 19.35 -14.95
N ASP A 194 -5.08 20.16 -15.97
CA ASP A 194 -6.04 20.41 -17.03
C ASP A 194 -6.10 19.21 -18.00
N ASN A 195 -7.26 19.00 -18.63
CA ASN A 195 -7.44 17.95 -19.63
C ASN A 195 -7.04 16.53 -19.14
N LEU A 196 -7.52 16.11 -17.97
CA LEU A 196 -7.24 14.79 -17.42
C LEU A 196 -7.54 13.66 -18.41
N GLU A 197 -8.61 13.78 -19.19
CA GLU A 197 -8.99 12.85 -20.26
C GLU A 197 -7.83 12.55 -21.23
N LYS A 198 -7.09 13.57 -21.65
CA LYS A 198 -5.95 13.41 -22.56
C LYS A 198 -4.89 12.49 -21.95
N PHE A 199 -4.49 12.73 -20.70
CA PHE A 199 -3.47 11.93 -20.04
C PHE A 199 -3.94 10.48 -19.84
N VAL A 200 -5.20 10.29 -19.41
CA VAL A 200 -5.79 8.95 -19.26
C VAL A 200 -5.81 8.21 -20.60
N GLY A 201 -6.17 8.91 -21.70
CA GLY A 201 -6.22 8.35 -23.04
C GLY A 201 -4.87 7.99 -23.64
N GLU A 202 -3.77 8.49 -23.08
CA GLU A 202 -2.41 8.17 -23.52
C GLU A 202 -1.77 7.02 -22.67
N ALA A 203 -2.42 6.60 -21.59
CA ALA A 203 -1.86 5.64 -20.64
C ALA A 203 -1.85 4.20 -21.16
N ASP A 204 -0.69 3.57 -21.24
CA ASP A 204 -0.55 2.12 -21.37
C ASP A 204 -0.82 1.42 -20.03
N ILE A 205 -0.38 2.06 -18.93
CA ILE A 205 -0.63 1.65 -17.55
C ILE A 205 -1.28 2.85 -16.84
N LEU A 206 -2.50 2.67 -16.38
CA LEU A 206 -3.24 3.69 -15.64
C LEU A 206 -3.34 3.29 -14.17
N ILE A 207 -2.94 4.19 -13.27
CA ILE A 207 -3.12 4.06 -11.82
C ILE A 207 -4.09 5.14 -11.35
N ALA A 208 -5.26 4.76 -10.86
CA ALA A 208 -6.23 5.68 -10.26
C ALA A 208 -6.11 5.64 -8.73
N ALA A 209 -5.78 6.78 -8.09
CA ALA A 209 -5.49 6.88 -6.66
C ALA A 209 -5.90 8.25 -6.09
N VAL A 210 -7.14 8.65 -6.33
CA VAL A 210 -7.70 9.96 -5.93
C VAL A 210 -8.59 9.83 -4.69
N GLY A 211 -9.28 8.69 -4.54
CA GLY A 211 -10.31 8.50 -3.52
C GLY A 211 -11.61 9.23 -3.86
N LYS A 212 -11.97 9.29 -5.16
CA LYS A 212 -13.19 9.92 -5.63
C LYS A 212 -13.89 9.04 -6.67
N PRO A 213 -15.11 8.56 -6.40
CA PRO A 213 -15.83 7.65 -7.29
C PRO A 213 -16.03 8.23 -8.69
N GLY A 214 -15.75 7.40 -9.72
CA GLY A 214 -16.06 7.72 -11.11
C GLY A 214 -15.30 8.93 -11.70
N ILE A 215 -14.21 9.38 -11.05
CA ILE A 215 -13.39 10.47 -11.58
C ILE A 215 -12.73 10.12 -12.90
N ILE A 216 -12.46 8.83 -13.11
CA ILE A 216 -11.95 8.28 -14.37
C ILE A 216 -13.12 7.65 -15.14
N ARG A 217 -13.50 8.28 -16.22
CA ARG A 217 -14.53 7.75 -17.11
C ARG A 217 -13.98 6.61 -17.94
N GLY A 218 -14.76 5.54 -18.11
CA GLY A 218 -14.32 4.36 -18.86
C GLY A 218 -14.03 4.64 -20.32
N GLU A 219 -14.79 5.54 -20.97
CA GLU A 219 -14.56 5.96 -22.35
C GLU A 219 -13.21 6.66 -22.59
N TRP A 220 -12.56 7.18 -21.53
CA TRP A 220 -11.23 7.78 -21.65
C TRP A 220 -10.09 6.75 -21.72
N ILE A 221 -10.37 5.52 -21.29
CA ILE A 221 -9.34 4.47 -21.24
C ILE A 221 -8.82 4.15 -22.62
N LYS A 222 -7.51 4.17 -22.79
CA LYS A 222 -6.83 3.73 -24.01
C LYS A 222 -7.16 2.26 -24.26
N PRO A 223 -7.62 1.88 -25.47
CA PRO A 223 -7.85 0.48 -25.80
C PRO A 223 -6.62 -0.39 -25.56
N GLY A 224 -6.78 -1.46 -24.79
CA GLY A 224 -5.68 -2.37 -24.46
C GLY A 224 -4.85 -1.95 -23.24
N ALA A 225 -5.15 -0.85 -22.57
CA ALA A 225 -4.44 -0.41 -21.36
C ALA A 225 -4.62 -1.40 -20.20
N THR A 226 -3.65 -1.38 -19.27
CA THR A 226 -3.76 -2.01 -17.96
C THR A 226 -4.22 -0.96 -16.94
N VAL A 227 -5.33 -1.23 -16.24
CA VAL A 227 -5.95 -0.29 -15.30
C VAL A 227 -5.86 -0.83 -13.88
N ILE A 228 -5.21 -0.08 -13.01
CA ILE A 228 -5.11 -0.35 -11.57
C ILE A 228 -5.91 0.70 -10.83
N ASP A 229 -6.99 0.30 -10.19
CA ASP A 229 -7.81 1.17 -9.36
C ASP A 229 -7.46 0.95 -7.89
N VAL A 230 -6.82 1.96 -7.30
CA VAL A 230 -6.44 1.98 -5.87
C VAL A 230 -7.56 2.55 -5.01
N GLY A 231 -8.50 3.27 -5.63
CA GLY A 231 -9.61 3.92 -4.94
C GLY A 231 -10.47 2.91 -4.16
N ILE A 232 -10.82 3.28 -2.93
CA ILE A 232 -11.80 2.54 -2.12
C ILE A 232 -12.80 3.58 -1.59
N ASN A 233 -13.96 3.62 -2.21
CA ASN A 233 -15.01 4.57 -1.89
C ASN A 233 -16.25 3.81 -1.42
N ARG A 234 -16.93 4.28 -0.38
CA ARG A 234 -18.20 3.73 0.08
C ARG A 234 -19.34 4.52 -0.56
N GLN A 235 -20.20 3.84 -1.28
CA GLN A 235 -21.42 4.41 -1.87
C GLN A 235 -22.54 4.55 -0.82
N GLU A 236 -23.59 5.28 -1.14
CA GLU A 236 -24.76 5.47 -0.26
C GLU A 236 -25.45 4.16 0.11
N ASP A 237 -25.44 3.17 -0.78
CA ASP A 237 -25.97 1.82 -0.55
C ASP A 237 -25.04 0.92 0.29
N GLY A 238 -23.89 1.46 0.74
CA GLY A 238 -22.88 0.76 1.53
C GLY A 238 -21.90 -0.09 0.74
N LYS A 239 -22.07 -0.23 -0.58
CA LYS A 239 -21.13 -0.96 -1.44
C LYS A 239 -19.83 -0.18 -1.63
N LEU A 240 -18.77 -0.91 -1.89
CA LEU A 240 -17.47 -0.33 -2.22
C LEU A 240 -17.32 -0.22 -3.74
N CYS A 241 -16.78 0.91 -4.19
CA CYS A 241 -16.37 1.14 -5.57
C CYS A 241 -14.99 1.80 -5.63
N GLY A 242 -14.39 1.79 -6.80
CA GLY A 242 -13.12 2.48 -7.07
C GLY A 242 -13.31 3.90 -7.57
N ASP A 243 -12.22 4.45 -8.10
CA ASP A 243 -12.16 5.76 -8.72
C ASP A 243 -12.54 5.70 -10.22
N VAL A 244 -12.51 4.51 -10.82
CA VAL A 244 -12.75 4.26 -12.24
C VAL A 244 -14.20 3.81 -12.46
N ASP A 245 -14.82 4.29 -13.54
CA ASP A 245 -16.04 3.68 -14.09
C ASP A 245 -15.70 2.29 -14.62
N PHE A 246 -15.89 1.29 -13.75
CA PHE A 246 -15.39 -0.06 -13.97
C PHE A 246 -16.01 -0.73 -15.22
N GLU A 247 -17.31 -0.63 -15.38
CA GLU A 247 -18.02 -1.34 -16.47
C GLU A 247 -17.55 -0.83 -17.83
N ALA A 248 -17.57 0.48 -18.05
CA ALA A 248 -17.11 1.08 -19.30
C ALA A 248 -15.59 0.91 -19.52
N ALA A 249 -14.79 0.96 -18.45
CA ALA A 249 -13.34 0.73 -18.52
C ALA A 249 -13.02 -0.73 -18.91
N ALA A 250 -13.78 -1.71 -18.39
CA ALA A 250 -13.58 -3.12 -18.69
C ALA A 250 -13.86 -3.49 -20.15
N GLU A 251 -14.65 -2.70 -20.87
CA GLU A 251 -14.86 -2.89 -22.31
C GLU A 251 -13.64 -2.52 -23.17
N ARG A 252 -12.76 -1.68 -22.63
CA ARG A 252 -11.62 -1.07 -23.37
C ARG A 252 -10.25 -1.58 -22.90
N ALA A 253 -10.07 -1.77 -21.60
CA ALA A 253 -8.82 -2.24 -21.02
C ALA A 253 -8.50 -3.69 -21.41
N ALA A 254 -7.21 -4.03 -21.43
CA ALA A 254 -6.78 -5.44 -21.51
C ALA A 254 -6.85 -6.11 -20.13
N TYR A 255 -6.46 -5.37 -19.09
CA TYR A 255 -6.47 -5.82 -17.70
C TYR A 255 -7.04 -4.73 -16.79
N ILE A 256 -7.77 -5.13 -15.74
CA ILE A 256 -8.32 -4.21 -14.76
C ILE A 256 -8.39 -4.86 -13.38
N THR A 257 -8.12 -4.09 -12.32
CA THR A 257 -8.35 -4.54 -10.94
C THR A 257 -9.80 -4.30 -10.52
N PRO A 258 -10.47 -5.28 -9.86
CA PRO A 258 -11.78 -5.04 -9.27
C PRO A 258 -11.67 -4.26 -7.95
N VAL A 259 -12.72 -3.52 -7.59
CA VAL A 259 -12.88 -2.92 -6.27
C VAL A 259 -14.23 -3.37 -5.69
N PRO A 260 -14.24 -4.10 -4.55
CA PRO A 260 -13.09 -4.58 -3.77
C PRO A 260 -12.41 -5.82 -4.38
N GLY A 261 -11.21 -6.15 -3.87
CA GLY A 261 -10.52 -7.39 -4.19
C GLY A 261 -9.33 -7.24 -5.16
N GLY A 262 -9.04 -6.01 -5.59
CA GLY A 262 -7.83 -5.67 -6.34
C GLY A 262 -6.67 -5.27 -5.42
N VAL A 263 -6.41 -3.98 -5.28
CA VAL A 263 -5.23 -3.44 -4.59
C VAL A 263 -5.26 -3.63 -3.07
N GLY A 264 -6.43 -3.45 -2.41
CA GLY A 264 -6.52 -3.47 -0.94
C GLY A 264 -5.91 -4.71 -0.28
N PRO A 265 -6.16 -5.95 -0.74
CA PRO A 265 -5.52 -7.14 -0.19
C PRO A 265 -3.98 -7.12 -0.29
N MET A 266 -3.44 -6.50 -1.34
CA MET A 266 -1.98 -6.40 -1.55
C MET A 266 -1.30 -5.49 -0.55
N THR A 267 -1.94 -4.40 -0.13
CA THR A 267 -1.38 -3.51 0.91
C THR A 267 -1.07 -4.28 2.19
N ILE A 268 -1.97 -5.17 2.62
CA ILE A 268 -1.75 -6.02 3.81
C ILE A 268 -0.63 -7.03 3.54
N ALA A 269 -0.64 -7.70 2.40
CA ALA A 269 0.38 -8.69 2.07
C ALA A 269 1.79 -8.07 2.03
N THR A 270 1.94 -6.89 1.43
CA THR A 270 3.21 -6.16 1.38
C THR A 270 3.67 -5.67 2.77
N LEU A 271 2.74 -5.27 3.64
CA LEU A 271 3.07 -4.94 5.03
C LEU A 271 3.74 -6.11 5.76
N LEU A 272 3.23 -7.32 5.56
CA LEU A 272 3.82 -8.53 6.14
C LEU A 272 5.19 -8.86 5.51
N GLU A 273 5.34 -8.67 4.19
CA GLU A 273 6.64 -8.82 3.51
C GLU A 273 7.68 -7.84 4.07
N ASN A 274 7.31 -6.56 4.21
CA ASN A 274 8.19 -5.55 4.78
C ASN A 274 8.58 -5.89 6.22
N THR A 275 7.64 -6.41 7.03
CA THR A 275 7.92 -6.82 8.42
C THR A 275 8.89 -7.99 8.46
N LEU A 276 8.71 -9.00 7.62
CA LEU A 276 9.64 -10.13 7.51
C LEU A 276 11.01 -9.68 6.99
N TYR A 277 11.04 -8.79 6.01
CA TYR A 277 12.28 -8.22 5.48
C TYR A 277 13.04 -7.43 6.56
N ALA A 278 12.34 -6.58 7.34
CA ALA A 278 12.95 -5.85 8.44
C ALA A 278 13.59 -6.80 9.46
N ALA A 279 12.88 -7.86 9.86
CA ALA A 279 13.40 -8.85 10.80
C ALA A 279 14.61 -9.62 10.26
N ASN A 280 14.65 -9.95 8.96
CA ASN A 280 15.72 -10.77 8.38
C ASN A 280 16.95 -9.98 7.98
N GLU A 281 16.76 -8.76 7.43
CA GLU A 281 17.81 -8.02 6.75
C GLU A 281 18.25 -6.75 7.51
N LEU A 282 17.35 -6.15 8.28
CA LEU A 282 17.64 -4.90 9.00
C LEU A 282 17.92 -5.13 10.49
N HIS A 283 17.38 -6.21 11.06
CA HIS A 283 17.51 -6.56 12.48
C HIS A 283 18.09 -7.98 12.67
N ALA A 284 18.88 -8.47 11.73
CA ALA A 284 19.39 -9.85 11.75
C ALA A 284 20.21 -10.18 13.00
N ASP A 285 20.84 -9.17 13.61
CA ASP A 285 21.73 -9.30 14.75
C ASP A 285 21.02 -9.01 16.12
N GLN A 286 19.69 -8.88 16.14
CA GLN A 286 18.89 -8.55 17.35
C GLN A 286 18.13 -9.76 17.90
#